data_6f532852620baa35d7cf7413baf0cd0a
#
_entry.id   6f532852620baa35d7cf7413baf0cd0a
#
_cell.length_a   1.000
_cell.length_b   1.000
_cell.length_c   1.000
_cell.angle_alpha   90.00
_cell.angle_beta   90.00
_cell.angle_gamma   90.00
#
_symmetry.space_group_name_H-M   'P 1'
#
loop_
_entity.id
_entity.type
_entity.pdbx_description
1 polymer ?
#
loop_
_entity_poly.entity_id
_entity_poly.type
_entity_poly.pdbx_seq_one_letter_code
_entity_poly.pdbx_strand_id
1 'polypeptide(L)'
;DRIKEGIEDESPSLSFINNLNLTYNLTKADKYVFNAIFRNNLSNAPYQNELNKMWAAGSTESIYSYVNNHTSSYSPALDLYFQHTLPHQQSIQVNVTGTLIHTKNNRKYKEYKDENAPLADIQTLVDGDKRSVIGEAIYEKNFKEVKLSDGVRHYQMRTENEYKGSNPTTSKMDQSQTSAFFEVQGKVKDFSYAGSVGMTRAWFKESEEEHAYYTFTPTVRLSYNLKKAGFLRYRFNISPAIPSLGSLTDVEQAMDTIQIVRGNPLLKTYQQFTNSLSYSYSKKQFNANLSVRHQYYDNPIMESIFVEDGKLILKDENQRSFQSLNAELMVGINGATLFGLKDFLTLYASGGYTRSWSEGLNYSHMYDEFYYSVMAQVQYKDFSLLGQFRKVQNNFFGETIKKNENQTAFMAMYTRRNLQAGIGIMFPFTNNYKVGKERISEVAPFRSETFVRETGQMVVLRMGYTFEFGRKHKAGNKGLNNSDTDSGIINMQR
;
A
#
# COMPACT_ATOMS: atom_id res chain seq x y z
N ASP A 1 -29.62 -0.99 16.99
CA ASP A 1 -28.40 -0.22 16.76
C ASP A 1 -27.55 -0.26 18.03
N ARG A 2 -26.25 -0.56 17.89
CA ARG A 2 -25.26 -0.56 18.96
C ARG A 2 -24.39 0.69 18.85
N ILE A 3 -24.30 1.44 19.90
CA ILE A 3 -23.48 2.64 19.99
C ILE A 3 -22.26 2.32 20.85
N LYS A 4 -21.08 2.72 20.39
CA LYS A 4 -19.81 2.65 21.15
C LYS A 4 -19.23 4.04 21.27
N GLU A 5 -18.87 4.43 22.48
CA GLU A 5 -18.16 5.66 22.77
C GLU A 5 -16.82 5.31 23.42
N GLY A 6 -15.72 5.77 22.79
CA GLY A 6 -14.38 5.55 23.30
C GLY A 6 -14.16 6.32 24.60
N ILE A 7 -13.60 5.66 25.59
CA ILE A 7 -13.11 6.29 26.82
C ILE A 7 -11.64 6.62 26.57
N GLU A 8 -11.26 7.88 26.82
CA GLU A 8 -9.86 8.33 26.65
C GLU A 8 -8.94 7.49 27.54
N ASP A 9 -7.93 6.89 26.93
CA ASP A 9 -6.92 6.08 27.61
C ASP A 9 -5.55 6.71 27.37
N GLU A 10 -4.84 6.99 28.44
CA GLU A 10 -3.47 7.53 28.43
C GLU A 10 -2.40 6.42 28.47
N SER A 11 -2.73 5.19 28.14
CA SER A 11 -1.80 4.08 28.17
C SER A 11 -0.55 4.36 27.34
N PRO A 12 0.65 4.46 27.92
CA PRO A 12 1.88 4.69 27.18
C PRO A 12 2.14 3.49 26.28
N SER A 13 2.27 3.72 24.98
CA SER A 13 2.63 2.67 24.02
C SER A 13 4.05 2.87 23.53
N LEU A 14 4.89 1.86 23.71
CA LEU A 14 6.24 1.81 23.13
C LEU A 14 6.21 0.98 21.87
N SER A 15 6.44 1.61 20.71
CA SER A 15 6.71 0.87 19.47
C SER A 15 8.21 0.82 19.21
N PHE A 16 8.67 -0.33 18.75
CA PHE A 16 10.04 -0.53 18.34
C PHE A 16 10.06 -1.04 16.90
N ILE A 17 10.66 -0.27 16.00
CA ILE A 17 10.88 -0.67 14.60
C ILE A 17 12.36 -0.55 14.33
N ASN A 18 13.00 -1.65 13.97
CA ASN A 18 14.41 -1.68 13.59
C ASN A 18 14.54 -2.28 12.18
N ASN A 19 15.16 -1.52 11.29
CA ASN A 19 15.44 -1.93 9.92
C ASN A 19 16.97 -2.04 9.74
N LEU A 20 17.48 -3.26 9.67
CA LEU A 20 18.85 -3.51 9.25
C LEU A 20 18.89 -3.76 7.75
N ASN A 21 19.73 -3.00 7.06
CA ASN A 21 19.96 -3.15 5.63
C ASN A 21 21.46 -3.17 5.35
N LEU A 22 21.99 -4.31 4.96
CA LEU A 22 23.38 -4.52 4.58
C LEU A 22 23.43 -4.77 3.08
N THR A 23 24.19 -3.93 2.36
CA THR A 23 24.30 -4.02 0.91
C THR A 23 25.75 -4.21 0.50
N TYR A 24 26.02 -5.25 -0.27
CA TYR A 24 27.28 -5.48 -0.96
C TYR A 24 27.10 -5.31 -2.46
N ASN A 25 27.92 -4.42 -3.07
CA ASN A 25 27.86 -4.11 -4.51
C ASN A 25 29.23 -4.42 -5.13
N LEU A 26 29.23 -5.25 -6.16
CA LEU A 26 30.39 -5.50 -7.01
C LEU A 26 30.02 -5.15 -8.45
N THR A 27 30.72 -4.17 -9.00
CA THR A 27 30.50 -3.70 -10.38
C THR A 27 31.83 -3.70 -11.13
N LYS A 28 31.88 -4.38 -12.27
CA LYS A 28 32.98 -4.27 -13.21
C LYS A 28 32.45 -3.54 -14.43
N ALA A 29 33.04 -2.35 -14.71
CA ALA A 29 32.60 -1.44 -15.74
C ALA A 29 32.13 -2.16 -17.00
N ASP A 30 30.90 -1.91 -17.41
CA ASP A 30 30.24 -2.35 -18.65
C ASP A 30 30.11 -3.89 -18.84
N LYS A 31 30.48 -4.71 -17.87
CA LYS A 31 30.40 -6.16 -17.98
C LYS A 31 29.39 -6.80 -17.05
N TYR A 32 29.48 -6.55 -15.75
CA TYR A 32 28.54 -7.13 -14.79
C TYR A 32 28.33 -6.24 -13.57
N VAL A 33 27.15 -6.41 -12.98
CA VAL A 33 26.74 -5.87 -11.69
C VAL A 33 26.28 -7.03 -10.82
N PHE A 34 26.81 -7.14 -9.61
CA PHE A 34 26.33 -8.06 -8.60
C PHE A 34 25.98 -7.27 -7.34
N ASN A 35 24.78 -7.50 -6.80
CA ASN A 35 24.35 -6.95 -5.54
C ASN A 35 23.87 -8.08 -4.64
N ALA A 36 24.31 -8.08 -3.40
CA ALA A 36 23.77 -8.91 -2.32
C ALA A 36 23.25 -8.00 -1.23
N ILE A 37 21.98 -8.11 -0.90
CA ILE A 37 21.31 -7.25 0.07
C ILE A 37 20.69 -8.16 1.12
N PHE A 38 21.14 -8.01 2.37
CA PHE A 38 20.46 -8.61 3.52
C PHE A 38 19.62 -7.52 4.20
N ARG A 39 18.34 -7.82 4.42
CA ARG A 39 17.40 -6.96 5.13
C ARG A 39 16.81 -7.73 6.29
N ASN A 40 16.62 -7.08 7.41
CA ASN A 40 15.85 -7.64 8.53
C ASN A 40 15.01 -6.52 9.14
N ASN A 41 13.70 -6.71 9.16
CA ASN A 41 12.78 -5.82 9.84
C ASN A 41 12.32 -6.50 11.12
N LEU A 42 12.55 -5.82 12.23
CA LEU A 42 12.01 -6.18 13.54
C LEU A 42 10.95 -5.14 13.88
N SER A 43 9.74 -5.58 14.12
CA SER A 43 8.63 -4.72 14.50
C SER A 43 7.98 -5.25 15.76
N ASN A 44 7.82 -4.37 16.71
CA ASN A 44 6.98 -4.58 17.88
C ASN A 44 6.02 -3.40 17.92
N ALA A 45 4.81 -3.62 17.40
CA ALA A 45 3.79 -2.57 17.33
C ALA A 45 3.36 -2.17 18.75
N PRO A 46 2.94 -0.91 18.96
CA PRO A 46 2.37 -0.52 20.24
C PRO A 46 1.14 -1.37 20.56
N TYR A 47 0.89 -1.58 21.83
CA TYR A 47 -0.39 -2.13 22.26
C TYR A 47 -1.50 -1.17 21.87
N GLN A 48 -2.47 -1.67 21.12
CA GLN A 48 -3.68 -0.92 20.80
C GLN A 48 -4.73 -1.28 21.85
N ASN A 49 -4.93 -0.38 22.79
CA ASN A 49 -5.95 -0.50 23.83
C ASN A 49 -7.15 0.35 23.42
N GLU A 50 -8.32 -0.24 23.46
CA GLU A 50 -9.59 0.45 23.25
C GLU A 50 -10.50 0.12 24.42
N LEU A 51 -10.86 1.12 25.20
CA LEU A 51 -11.89 1.03 26.22
C LEU A 51 -13.11 1.79 25.71
N ASN A 52 -14.24 1.11 25.64
CA ASN A 52 -15.47 1.69 25.13
C ASN A 52 -16.62 1.46 26.08
N LYS A 53 -17.47 2.46 26.22
CA LYS A 53 -18.83 2.33 26.75
C LYS A 53 -19.76 1.99 25.60
N MET A 54 -20.63 1.01 25.78
CA MET A 54 -21.53 0.51 24.74
C MET A 54 -22.95 0.44 25.26
N TRP A 55 -23.92 0.80 24.42
CA TRP A 55 -25.34 0.69 24.70
C TRP A 55 -26.14 0.47 23.40
N ALA A 56 -27.34 -0.06 23.55
CA ALA A 56 -28.31 -0.10 22.46
C ALA A 56 -28.97 1.27 22.31
N ALA A 57 -29.25 1.71 21.08
CA ALA A 57 -29.96 2.97 20.85
C ALA A 57 -31.30 2.98 21.60
N GLY A 58 -31.54 4.03 22.41
CA GLY A 58 -32.72 4.15 23.26
C GLY A 58 -32.65 3.44 24.61
N SER A 59 -31.59 2.72 24.94
CA SER A 59 -31.37 2.08 26.24
C SER A 59 -30.64 3.00 27.20
N THR A 60 -30.99 2.94 28.47
CA THR A 60 -30.27 3.53 29.60
C THR A 60 -29.21 2.60 30.18
N GLU A 61 -29.28 1.30 29.88
CA GLU A 61 -28.28 0.33 30.31
C GLU A 61 -27.07 0.37 29.40
N SER A 62 -25.88 0.36 29.97
CA SER A 62 -24.60 0.31 29.25
C SER A 62 -23.73 -0.81 29.78
N ILE A 63 -22.91 -1.34 28.89
CA ILE A 63 -21.82 -2.26 29.21
C ILE A 63 -20.51 -1.65 28.73
N TYR A 64 -19.41 -2.20 29.15
CA TYR A 64 -18.07 -1.77 28.72
C TYR A 64 -17.44 -2.85 27.88
N SER A 65 -16.63 -2.44 26.88
CA SER A 65 -15.75 -3.35 26.17
C SER A 65 -14.31 -2.89 26.26
N TYR A 66 -13.42 -3.84 26.39
CA TYR A 66 -11.99 -3.63 26.35
C TYR A 66 -11.39 -4.47 25.23
N VAL A 67 -10.63 -3.83 24.35
CA VAL A 67 -9.83 -4.49 23.32
C VAL A 67 -8.36 -4.20 23.59
N ASN A 68 -7.57 -5.24 23.63
CA ASN A 68 -6.11 -5.12 23.62
C ASN A 68 -5.59 -5.92 22.43
N ASN A 69 -4.87 -5.28 21.55
CA ASN A 69 -4.25 -5.91 20.39
C ASN A 69 -2.77 -5.57 20.33
N HIS A 70 -1.94 -6.59 20.15
CA HIS A 70 -0.49 -6.44 20.04
C HIS A 70 0.06 -7.33 18.94
N THR A 71 0.87 -6.76 18.07
CA THR A 71 1.52 -7.48 16.98
C THR A 71 3.03 -7.28 17.04
N SER A 72 3.77 -8.36 16.95
CA SER A 72 5.21 -8.35 16.77
C SER A 72 5.61 -9.21 15.56
N SER A 73 6.66 -8.82 14.87
CA SER A 73 7.17 -9.59 13.72
C SER A 73 8.65 -9.39 13.51
N TYR A 74 9.30 -10.37 12.90
CA TYR A 74 10.60 -10.22 12.28
C TYR A 74 10.60 -10.83 10.87
N SER A 75 11.35 -10.21 9.97
CA SER A 75 11.34 -10.61 8.55
C SER A 75 12.72 -10.48 7.90
N PRO A 76 13.64 -11.45 8.15
CA PRO A 76 14.91 -11.51 7.45
C PRO A 76 14.68 -11.86 5.97
N ALA A 77 15.39 -11.15 5.09
CA ALA A 77 15.38 -11.39 3.65
C ALA A 77 16.79 -11.28 3.07
N LEU A 78 17.14 -12.22 2.20
CA LEU A 78 18.34 -12.19 1.38
C LEU A 78 17.96 -11.99 -0.08
N ASP A 79 18.51 -10.96 -0.70
CA ASP A 79 18.21 -10.54 -2.06
C ASP A 79 19.52 -10.50 -2.87
N LEU A 80 19.61 -11.37 -3.86
CA LEU A 80 20.75 -11.53 -4.74
C LEU A 80 20.36 -11.08 -6.14
N TYR A 81 21.12 -10.14 -6.70
CA TYR A 81 20.92 -9.62 -8.05
C TYR A 81 22.21 -9.75 -8.85
N PHE A 82 22.08 -10.22 -10.07
CA PHE A 82 23.15 -10.31 -11.03
C PHE A 82 22.71 -9.80 -12.40
N GLN A 83 23.51 -8.92 -13.00
CA GLN A 83 23.34 -8.47 -14.38
C GLN A 83 24.63 -8.68 -15.15
N HIS A 84 24.53 -9.21 -16.34
CA HIS A 84 25.64 -9.37 -17.26
C HIS A 84 25.32 -8.73 -18.62
N THR A 85 26.22 -7.84 -19.05
CA THR A 85 26.16 -7.25 -20.39
C THR A 85 26.94 -8.14 -21.36
N LEU A 86 26.23 -8.67 -22.36
CA LEU A 86 26.75 -9.53 -23.39
C LEU A 86 27.14 -8.73 -24.65
N PRO A 87 27.94 -9.29 -25.57
CA PRO A 87 28.21 -8.69 -26.87
C PRO A 87 26.91 -8.35 -27.64
N HIS A 88 27.01 -7.50 -28.65
CA HIS A 88 25.89 -7.10 -29.51
C HIS A 88 24.69 -6.48 -28.78
N GLN A 89 24.95 -5.66 -27.76
CA GLN A 89 23.93 -4.91 -27.00
C GLN A 89 22.86 -5.79 -26.35
N GLN A 90 23.28 -6.90 -25.78
CA GLN A 90 22.44 -7.82 -25.03
C GLN A 90 22.71 -7.70 -23.54
N SER A 91 21.73 -8.02 -22.72
CA SER A 91 21.90 -8.14 -21.27
C SER A 91 21.01 -9.23 -20.68
N ILE A 92 21.52 -9.85 -19.63
CA ILE A 92 20.78 -10.80 -18.80
C ILE A 92 20.75 -10.23 -17.38
N GLN A 93 19.59 -10.24 -16.77
CA GLN A 93 19.37 -9.84 -15.38
C GLN A 93 18.73 -11.03 -14.66
N VAL A 94 19.24 -11.35 -13.49
CA VAL A 94 18.68 -12.41 -12.62
C VAL A 94 18.58 -11.85 -11.21
N ASN A 95 17.45 -12.09 -10.57
CA ASN A 95 17.24 -11.76 -9.16
C ASN A 95 16.64 -12.95 -8.43
N VAL A 96 17.16 -13.23 -7.24
CA VAL A 96 16.61 -14.24 -6.33
C VAL A 96 16.48 -13.60 -4.95
N THR A 97 15.27 -13.63 -4.40
CA THR A 97 14.98 -13.10 -3.06
C THR A 97 14.34 -14.19 -2.21
N GLY A 98 14.96 -14.54 -1.11
CA GLY A 98 14.40 -15.42 -0.07
C GLY A 98 13.96 -14.60 1.14
N THR A 99 12.78 -14.86 1.66
CA THR A 99 12.23 -14.15 2.84
C THR A 99 11.63 -15.15 3.84
N LEU A 100 11.90 -14.93 5.12
CA LEU A 100 11.24 -15.59 6.23
C LEU A 100 10.46 -14.50 7.00
N ILE A 101 9.20 -14.76 7.31
CA ILE A 101 8.38 -13.84 8.10
C ILE A 101 7.80 -14.63 9.26
N HIS A 102 8.08 -14.17 10.47
CA HIS A 102 7.45 -14.69 11.68
C HIS A 102 6.61 -13.58 12.30
N THR A 103 5.34 -13.85 12.57
CA THR A 103 4.40 -12.87 13.10
C THR A 103 3.66 -13.45 14.28
N LYS A 104 3.65 -12.70 15.39
CA LYS A 104 2.80 -12.99 16.55
C LYS A 104 1.77 -11.88 16.68
N ASN A 105 0.50 -12.28 16.78
CA ASN A 105 -0.58 -11.36 17.11
C ASN A 105 -1.30 -11.88 18.34
N ASN A 106 -1.51 -11.03 19.32
CA ASN A 106 -2.30 -11.33 20.53
C ASN A 106 -3.40 -10.31 20.64
N ARG A 107 -4.63 -10.78 20.52
CA ARG A 107 -5.81 -9.93 20.64
C ARG A 107 -6.70 -10.48 21.76
N LYS A 108 -7.09 -9.59 22.68
CA LYS A 108 -8.05 -9.86 23.74
C LYS A 108 -9.23 -8.92 23.59
N TYR A 109 -10.43 -9.45 23.69
CA TYR A 109 -11.66 -8.69 23.70
C TYR A 109 -12.48 -9.11 24.89
N LYS A 110 -12.93 -8.16 25.71
CA LYS A 110 -13.78 -8.40 26.89
C LYS A 110 -14.99 -7.50 26.85
N GLU A 111 -16.12 -8.04 27.27
CA GLU A 111 -17.31 -7.25 27.61
C GLU A 111 -17.65 -7.47 29.09
N TYR A 112 -18.02 -6.41 29.80
CA TYR A 112 -18.35 -6.47 31.20
C TYR A 112 -19.36 -5.39 31.61
N LYS A 113 -20.23 -5.71 32.58
CA LYS A 113 -21.15 -4.75 33.21
C LYS A 113 -20.50 -4.13 34.44
N ASP A 114 -19.73 -4.92 35.18
CA ASP A 114 -18.85 -4.52 36.27
C ASP A 114 -17.52 -5.31 36.19
N GLU A 115 -16.48 -4.87 36.90
CA GLU A 115 -15.14 -5.45 36.83
C GLU A 115 -15.05 -6.92 37.26
N ASN A 116 -16.01 -7.42 38.03
CA ASN A 116 -15.99 -8.74 38.61
C ASN A 116 -16.78 -9.80 37.81
N ALA A 117 -17.57 -9.38 36.83
CA ALA A 117 -18.45 -10.27 36.06
C ALA A 117 -18.32 -10.02 34.56
N PRO A 118 -17.30 -10.61 33.86
CA PRO A 118 -17.20 -10.51 32.42
C PRO A 118 -18.39 -11.18 31.73
N LEU A 119 -19.02 -10.49 30.80
CA LEU A 119 -20.08 -11.01 29.94
C LEU A 119 -19.50 -11.81 28.79
N ALA A 120 -18.31 -11.43 28.33
CA ALA A 120 -17.55 -12.14 27.31
C ALA A 120 -16.03 -11.95 27.50
N ASP A 121 -15.27 -12.99 27.22
CA ASP A 121 -13.79 -12.97 27.16
C ASP A 121 -13.35 -13.76 25.92
N ILE A 122 -12.99 -13.05 24.87
CA ILE A 122 -12.54 -13.62 23.59
C ILE A 122 -11.06 -13.35 23.44
N GLN A 123 -10.29 -14.41 23.30
CA GLN A 123 -8.85 -14.31 23.07
C GLN A 123 -8.50 -14.99 21.76
N THR A 124 -7.72 -14.29 20.92
CA THR A 124 -7.09 -14.82 19.73
C THR A 124 -5.61 -14.59 19.82
N LEU A 125 -4.84 -15.68 19.84
CA LEU A 125 -3.38 -15.66 19.78
C LEU A 125 -2.95 -16.34 18.48
N VAL A 126 -2.27 -15.62 17.61
CA VAL A 126 -1.77 -16.14 16.33
C VAL A 126 -0.26 -16.22 16.38
N ASP A 127 0.29 -17.37 16.04
CA ASP A 127 1.71 -17.62 15.79
C ASP A 127 1.85 -18.07 14.33
N GLY A 128 2.40 -17.20 13.48
CA GLY A 128 2.45 -17.40 12.04
C GLY A 128 3.86 -17.40 11.50
N ASP A 129 4.17 -18.44 10.73
CA ASP A 129 5.42 -18.59 9.99
C ASP A 129 5.16 -18.60 8.50
N LYS A 130 5.87 -17.75 7.76
CA LYS A 130 5.85 -17.72 6.30
C LYS A 130 7.26 -17.79 5.74
N ARG A 131 7.41 -18.60 4.70
CA ARG A 131 8.65 -18.74 3.93
C ARG A 131 8.35 -18.48 2.47
N SER A 132 9.18 -17.68 1.82
CA SER A 132 8.98 -17.40 0.40
C SER A 132 10.30 -17.28 -0.36
N VAL A 133 10.22 -17.60 -1.65
CA VAL A 133 11.31 -17.43 -2.61
C VAL A 133 10.73 -16.79 -3.88
N ILE A 134 11.38 -15.74 -4.35
CA ILE A 134 11.07 -15.08 -5.63
C ILE A 134 12.30 -15.22 -6.52
N GLY A 135 12.13 -15.82 -7.69
CA GLY A 135 13.13 -15.86 -8.75
C GLY A 135 12.64 -15.08 -9.96
N GLU A 136 13.47 -14.22 -10.54
CA GLU A 136 13.15 -13.46 -11.73
C GLU A 136 14.36 -13.41 -12.67
N ALA A 137 14.12 -13.62 -13.95
CA ALA A 137 15.14 -13.51 -14.99
C ALA A 137 14.58 -12.72 -16.17
N ILE A 138 15.38 -11.76 -16.68
CA ILE A 138 15.05 -10.95 -17.86
C ILE A 138 16.22 -11.00 -18.82
N TYR A 139 15.93 -11.27 -20.09
CA TYR A 139 16.85 -11.08 -21.20
C TYR A 139 16.42 -9.90 -22.05
N GLU A 140 17.38 -9.07 -22.46
CA GLU A 140 17.13 -7.90 -23.28
C GLU A 140 18.11 -7.87 -24.46
N LYS A 141 17.62 -7.46 -25.62
CA LYS A 141 18.42 -7.20 -26.81
C LYS A 141 18.02 -5.89 -27.45
N ASN A 142 19.01 -4.99 -27.60
CA ASN A 142 18.82 -3.72 -28.28
C ASN A 142 19.25 -3.84 -29.75
N PHE A 143 18.38 -3.41 -30.63
CA PHE A 143 18.66 -3.10 -32.03
C PHE A 143 18.76 -1.59 -32.20
N LYS A 144 19.00 -1.09 -33.42
CA LYS A 144 19.15 0.38 -33.62
C LYS A 144 17.98 1.19 -33.04
N GLU A 145 16.75 0.79 -33.31
CA GLU A 145 15.53 1.53 -32.97
C GLU A 145 14.53 0.74 -32.15
N VAL A 146 14.80 -0.55 -31.95
CA VAL A 146 13.91 -1.49 -31.28
C VAL A 146 14.66 -2.23 -30.18
N LYS A 147 14.04 -2.35 -29.03
CA LYS A 147 14.48 -3.20 -27.91
C LYS A 147 13.47 -4.33 -27.75
N LEU A 148 13.96 -5.55 -27.66
CA LEU A 148 13.21 -6.74 -27.28
C LEU A 148 13.57 -7.10 -25.85
N SER A 149 12.58 -7.50 -25.09
CA SER A 149 12.76 -8.00 -23.73
C SER A 149 11.83 -9.20 -23.50
N ASP A 150 12.35 -10.24 -22.93
CA ASP A 150 11.56 -11.37 -22.43
C ASP A 150 11.97 -11.67 -21.00
N GLY A 151 11.01 -12.16 -20.22
CA GLY A 151 11.29 -12.44 -18.82
C GLY A 151 10.33 -13.44 -18.22
N VAL A 152 10.82 -14.08 -17.16
CA VAL A 152 10.07 -15.00 -16.33
C VAL A 152 10.29 -14.64 -14.87
N ARG A 153 9.20 -14.68 -14.10
CA ARG A 153 9.21 -14.53 -12.65
C ARG A 153 8.41 -15.64 -12.00
N HIS A 154 9.00 -16.28 -11.01
CA HIS A 154 8.35 -17.28 -10.19
C HIS A 154 8.41 -16.87 -8.73
N TYR A 155 7.27 -16.92 -8.05
CA TYR A 155 7.11 -16.66 -6.63
C TYR A 155 6.47 -17.87 -5.99
N GLN A 156 7.14 -18.47 -5.01
CA GLN A 156 6.63 -19.57 -4.21
C GLN A 156 6.61 -19.18 -2.76
N MET A 157 5.52 -19.45 -2.05
CA MET A 157 5.39 -19.23 -0.62
C MET A 157 4.62 -20.34 0.08
N ARG A 158 4.94 -20.51 1.35
CA ARG A 158 4.26 -21.42 2.27
C ARG A 158 4.05 -20.72 3.61
N THR A 159 2.85 -20.86 4.16
CA THR A 159 2.50 -20.39 5.51
C THR A 159 2.06 -21.54 6.39
N GLU A 160 2.36 -21.39 7.68
CA GLU A 160 1.84 -22.24 8.74
C GLU A 160 1.45 -21.31 9.90
N ASN A 161 0.15 -21.22 10.18
CA ASN A 161 -0.42 -20.33 11.18
C ASN A 161 -1.14 -21.14 12.23
N GLU A 162 -0.76 -20.99 13.49
CA GLU A 162 -1.41 -21.60 14.63
C GLU A 162 -2.25 -20.54 15.35
N TYR A 163 -3.55 -20.75 15.40
CA TYR A 163 -4.51 -19.92 16.13
C TYR A 163 -4.84 -20.60 17.45
N LYS A 164 -4.66 -19.88 18.54
CA LYS A 164 -4.95 -20.34 19.91
C LYS A 164 -5.98 -19.41 20.57
N GLY A 165 -6.58 -19.85 21.66
CA GLY A 165 -7.54 -19.08 22.43
C GLY A 165 -8.96 -19.59 22.25
N SER A 166 -9.92 -18.69 22.01
CA SER A 166 -11.36 -19.03 22.01
C SER A 166 -11.78 -19.92 20.86
N ASN A 167 -11.10 -19.85 19.71
CA ASN A 167 -11.36 -20.70 18.55
C ASN A 167 -10.04 -21.24 17.99
N PRO A 168 -9.46 -22.30 18.60
CA PRO A 168 -8.16 -22.81 18.18
C PRO A 168 -8.26 -23.59 16.87
N THR A 169 -7.32 -23.28 15.95
CA THR A 169 -7.19 -23.96 14.65
C THR A 169 -5.79 -23.77 14.08
N THR A 170 -5.44 -24.56 13.08
CA THR A 170 -4.17 -24.42 12.33
C THR A 170 -4.47 -24.35 10.86
N SER A 171 -3.87 -23.37 10.17
CA SER A 171 -3.96 -23.22 8.72
C SER A 171 -2.58 -23.42 8.09
N LYS A 172 -2.53 -24.22 7.03
CA LYS A 172 -1.31 -24.46 6.22
C LYS A 172 -1.65 -24.20 4.76
N MET A 173 -0.94 -23.26 4.16
CA MET A 173 -1.19 -22.88 2.77
C MET A 173 0.09 -22.82 1.97
N ASP A 174 0.01 -23.31 0.75
CA ASP A 174 1.02 -23.13 -0.29
C ASP A 174 0.46 -22.28 -1.42
N GLN A 175 1.23 -21.30 -1.88
CA GLN A 175 0.86 -20.47 -3.04
C GLN A 175 2.04 -20.28 -3.96
N SER A 176 1.78 -20.33 -5.28
CA SER A 176 2.77 -19.94 -6.27
C SER A 176 2.19 -19.01 -7.34
N GLN A 177 3.03 -18.15 -7.86
CA GLN A 177 2.74 -17.31 -9.00
C GLN A 177 3.87 -17.40 -10.00
N THR A 178 3.55 -17.79 -11.22
CA THR A 178 4.51 -17.82 -12.33
C THR A 178 4.04 -16.87 -13.42
N SER A 179 4.87 -15.92 -13.80
CA SER A 179 4.58 -14.96 -14.87
C SER A 179 5.67 -15.02 -15.93
N ALA A 180 5.29 -14.98 -17.19
CA ALA A 180 6.20 -14.85 -18.32
C ALA A 180 5.70 -13.75 -19.25
N PHE A 181 6.61 -13.01 -19.87
CA PHE A 181 6.26 -11.94 -20.79
C PHE A 181 7.27 -11.81 -21.94
N PHE A 182 6.78 -11.21 -23.03
CA PHE A 182 7.58 -10.73 -24.14
C PHE A 182 7.18 -9.28 -24.44
N GLU A 183 8.15 -8.40 -24.57
CA GLU A 183 7.95 -6.96 -24.83
C GLU A 183 8.78 -6.47 -26.03
N VAL A 184 8.16 -5.65 -26.87
CA VAL A 184 8.78 -4.90 -27.93
C VAL A 184 8.66 -3.43 -27.62
N GLN A 185 9.76 -2.73 -27.57
CA GLN A 185 9.81 -1.27 -27.35
C GLN A 185 10.58 -0.60 -28.48
N GLY A 186 10.10 0.55 -28.95
CA GLY A 186 10.77 1.29 -30.00
C GLY A 186 10.41 2.78 -30.03
N LYS A 187 11.11 3.48 -30.93
CA LYS A 187 10.88 4.90 -31.17
C LYS A 187 10.97 5.21 -32.65
N VAL A 188 9.97 5.95 -33.17
CA VAL A 188 9.94 6.47 -34.54
C VAL A 188 9.73 7.98 -34.47
N LYS A 189 10.77 8.77 -34.77
CA LYS A 189 10.74 10.24 -34.65
C LYS A 189 10.32 10.68 -33.24
N ASP A 190 9.20 11.37 -33.14
CA ASP A 190 8.65 11.91 -31.90
C ASP A 190 7.71 10.92 -31.16
N PHE A 191 7.44 9.76 -31.78
CA PHE A 191 6.58 8.72 -31.22
C PHE A 191 7.37 7.58 -30.63
N SER A 192 7.10 7.24 -29.38
CA SER A 192 7.66 6.07 -28.70
C SER A 192 6.55 5.09 -28.34
N TYR A 193 6.80 3.82 -28.51
CA TYR A 193 5.86 2.74 -28.22
C TYR A 193 6.52 1.61 -27.46
N ALA A 194 5.75 0.95 -26.65
CA ALA A 194 6.07 -0.36 -26.08
C ALA A 194 4.80 -1.19 -26.00
N GLY A 195 4.88 -2.44 -26.41
CA GLY A 195 3.82 -3.42 -26.32
C GLY A 195 4.37 -4.70 -25.70
N SER A 196 3.69 -5.23 -24.71
CA SER A 196 4.03 -6.53 -24.15
C SER A 196 2.82 -7.45 -24.10
N VAL A 197 3.09 -8.73 -24.24
CA VAL A 197 2.14 -9.82 -23.98
C VAL A 197 2.73 -10.72 -22.92
N GLY A 198 1.91 -11.13 -21.97
CA GLY A 198 2.33 -11.99 -20.89
C GLY A 198 1.21 -12.90 -20.42
N MET A 199 1.58 -13.89 -19.62
CA MET A 199 0.67 -14.80 -18.95
C MET A 199 1.12 -14.98 -17.50
N THR A 200 0.17 -14.92 -16.59
CA THR A 200 0.40 -15.24 -15.18
C THR A 200 -0.45 -16.44 -14.78
N ARG A 201 0.20 -17.44 -14.21
CA ARG A 201 -0.45 -18.55 -13.51
C ARG A 201 -0.35 -18.28 -12.01
N ALA A 202 -1.49 -18.24 -11.33
CA ALA A 202 -1.58 -18.25 -9.88
C ALA A 202 -2.11 -19.62 -9.42
N TRP A 203 -1.46 -20.20 -8.43
CA TRP A 203 -1.82 -21.50 -7.86
C TRP A 203 -1.84 -21.43 -6.36
N PHE A 204 -2.88 -21.99 -5.73
CA PHE A 204 -3.00 -22.06 -4.27
C PHE A 204 -3.41 -23.48 -3.86
N LYS A 205 -2.94 -23.86 -2.68
CA LYS A 205 -3.35 -25.07 -2.01
C LYS A 205 -3.53 -24.80 -0.53
N GLU A 206 -4.72 -25.10 -0.02
CA GLU A 206 -5.03 -25.13 1.41
C GLU A 206 -5.68 -26.49 1.73
N SER A 207 -5.09 -27.20 2.69
CA SER A 207 -5.54 -28.56 3.04
C SER A 207 -5.58 -29.49 1.80
N GLU A 208 -6.78 -29.92 1.38
CA GLU A 208 -7.00 -30.75 0.20
C GLU A 208 -7.50 -29.96 -1.01
N GLU A 209 -7.89 -28.70 -0.83
CA GLU A 209 -8.37 -27.81 -1.90
C GLU A 209 -7.22 -27.22 -2.68
N GLU A 210 -7.27 -27.37 -3.99
CA GLU A 210 -6.25 -26.87 -4.92
C GLU A 210 -6.88 -26.13 -6.09
N HIS A 211 -6.38 -24.92 -6.38
CA HIS A 211 -6.89 -24.08 -7.45
C HIS A 211 -5.77 -23.45 -8.27
N ALA A 212 -5.97 -23.37 -9.58
CA ALA A 212 -5.06 -22.70 -10.51
C ALA A 212 -5.81 -21.79 -11.46
N TYR A 213 -5.34 -20.54 -11.59
CA TYR A 213 -5.91 -19.52 -12.45
C TYR A 213 -4.87 -18.96 -13.41
N TYR A 214 -5.30 -18.65 -14.62
CA TYR A 214 -4.45 -18.09 -15.66
C TYR A 214 -4.99 -16.72 -16.07
N THR A 215 -4.12 -15.72 -16.13
CA THR A 215 -4.46 -14.36 -16.55
C THR A 215 -3.55 -13.93 -17.67
N PHE A 216 -4.14 -13.50 -18.78
CA PHE A 216 -3.42 -12.83 -19.85
C PHE A 216 -3.11 -11.39 -19.44
N THR A 217 -1.85 -10.96 -19.57
CA THR A 217 -1.34 -9.70 -19.01
C THR A 217 -0.71 -8.81 -20.08
N PRO A 218 -1.50 -8.25 -21.02
CA PRO A 218 -1.01 -7.33 -22.02
C PRO A 218 -0.68 -5.96 -21.40
N THR A 219 0.34 -5.31 -21.97
CA THR A 219 0.64 -3.91 -21.65
C THR A 219 0.88 -3.13 -22.95
N VAL A 220 0.32 -1.93 -23.06
CA VAL A 220 0.57 -0.99 -24.15
C VAL A 220 0.99 0.34 -23.52
N ARG A 221 2.11 0.89 -23.98
CA ARG A 221 2.61 2.22 -23.59
C ARG A 221 2.93 3.01 -24.85
N LEU A 222 2.22 4.11 -25.05
CA LEU A 222 2.42 5.00 -26.18
C LEU A 222 2.77 6.37 -25.67
N SER A 223 3.68 7.04 -26.33
CA SER A 223 4.01 8.43 -26.00
C SER A 223 4.36 9.23 -27.25
N TYR A 224 3.94 10.47 -27.26
CA TYR A 224 4.17 11.39 -28.35
C TYR A 224 4.73 12.72 -27.83
N ASN A 225 5.90 13.10 -28.37
CA ASN A 225 6.54 14.37 -28.04
C ASN A 225 5.99 15.45 -28.98
N LEU A 226 5.13 16.31 -28.45
CA LEU A 226 4.55 17.47 -29.14
C LEU A 226 5.52 18.65 -29.24
N LYS A 227 6.83 18.43 -28.95
CA LYS A 227 7.91 19.44 -28.95
C LYS A 227 7.57 20.58 -27.96
N LYS A 228 7.39 21.80 -28.49
CA LYS A 228 7.06 22.97 -27.66
C LYS A 228 5.68 22.92 -27.01
N ALA A 229 4.79 22.06 -27.50
CA ALA A 229 3.43 21.90 -27.00
C ALA A 229 3.28 20.81 -25.92
N GLY A 230 4.39 20.16 -25.52
CA GLY A 230 4.36 19.22 -24.41
C GLY A 230 4.52 17.76 -24.80
N PHE A 231 4.04 16.87 -23.95
CA PHE A 231 4.24 15.43 -24.06
C PHE A 231 2.97 14.67 -23.68
N LEU A 232 2.47 13.82 -24.58
CA LEU A 232 1.30 12.98 -24.38
C LEU A 232 1.74 11.54 -24.10
N ARG A 233 1.11 10.87 -23.10
CA ARG A 233 1.33 9.47 -22.77
C ARG A 233 0.02 8.75 -22.60
N TYR A 234 -0.05 7.57 -23.15
CA TYR A 234 -1.14 6.61 -22.92
C TYR A 234 -0.57 5.29 -22.41
N ARG A 235 -1.21 4.71 -21.42
CA ARG A 235 -0.89 3.38 -20.90
C ARG A 235 -2.16 2.57 -20.70
N PHE A 236 -2.11 1.34 -21.18
CA PHE A 236 -3.08 0.30 -20.90
C PHE A 236 -2.37 -0.93 -20.34
N ASN A 237 -2.94 -1.55 -19.33
CA ASN A 237 -2.49 -2.85 -18.86
C ASN A 237 -3.62 -3.65 -18.22
N ILE A 238 -3.53 -4.99 -18.35
CA ILE A 238 -4.29 -5.95 -17.56
C ILE A 238 -3.32 -6.63 -16.60
N SER A 239 -3.70 -6.71 -15.33
CA SER A 239 -2.94 -7.38 -14.29
C SER A 239 -3.84 -8.28 -13.44
N PRO A 240 -3.35 -9.46 -12.97
CA PRO A 240 -4.08 -10.25 -12.00
C PRO A 240 -4.00 -9.61 -10.62
N ALA A 241 -5.09 -9.68 -9.88
CA ALA A 241 -5.08 -9.50 -8.44
C ALA A 241 -5.34 -10.85 -7.77
N ILE A 242 -4.40 -11.27 -6.96
CA ILE A 242 -4.38 -12.59 -6.34
C ILE A 242 -4.86 -12.43 -4.91
N PRO A 243 -5.74 -13.31 -4.40
CA PRO A 243 -6.19 -13.27 -3.02
C PRO A 243 -5.01 -13.31 -2.05
N SER A 244 -5.11 -12.58 -0.94
CA SER A 244 -4.13 -12.71 0.15
C SER A 244 -4.28 -14.07 0.83
N LEU A 245 -3.20 -14.58 1.39
CA LEU A 245 -3.24 -15.85 2.13
C LEU A 245 -4.22 -15.78 3.32
N GLY A 246 -4.25 -14.64 4.01
CA GLY A 246 -5.19 -14.44 5.12
C GLY A 246 -6.66 -14.41 4.72
N SER A 247 -6.99 -14.07 3.46
CA SER A 247 -8.36 -14.13 2.95
C SER A 247 -8.75 -15.52 2.43
N LEU A 248 -7.75 -16.31 1.98
CA LEU A 248 -7.95 -17.67 1.47
C LEU A 248 -8.15 -18.73 2.56
N THR A 249 -7.73 -18.46 3.79
CA THR A 249 -7.84 -19.42 4.90
C THR A 249 -9.29 -19.85 5.16
N ASP A 250 -9.49 -21.05 5.64
CA ASP A 250 -10.79 -21.54 6.17
C ASP A 250 -11.03 -21.13 7.63
N VAL A 251 -10.13 -20.35 8.21
CA VAL A 251 -10.18 -19.91 9.59
C VAL A 251 -11.35 -18.99 9.86
N GLU A 252 -12.02 -19.22 10.98
CA GLU A 252 -13.06 -18.36 11.52
C GLU A 252 -12.67 -17.86 12.91
N GLN A 253 -12.73 -16.53 13.13
CA GLN A 253 -12.36 -15.91 14.40
C GLN A 253 -13.38 -14.86 14.84
N ALA A 254 -13.81 -14.92 16.09
CA ALA A 254 -14.71 -13.93 16.67
C ALA A 254 -13.96 -12.60 16.90
N MET A 255 -14.52 -11.52 16.38
CA MET A 255 -14.03 -10.16 16.67
C MET A 255 -14.61 -9.60 17.97
N ASP A 256 -15.88 -9.85 18.19
CA ASP A 256 -16.63 -9.50 19.39
C ASP A 256 -17.80 -10.48 19.55
N THR A 257 -18.75 -10.18 20.40
CA THR A 257 -19.91 -11.05 20.68
C THR A 257 -20.88 -11.21 19.51
N ILE A 258 -20.86 -10.29 18.53
CA ILE A 258 -21.78 -10.27 17.39
C ILE A 258 -21.09 -10.34 16.03
N GLN A 259 -19.78 -10.19 15.95
CA GLN A 259 -19.03 -10.14 14.69
C GLN A 259 -18.01 -11.27 14.60
N ILE A 260 -18.01 -11.94 13.47
CA ILE A 260 -17.08 -13.02 13.13
C ILE A 260 -16.40 -12.68 11.81
N VAL A 261 -15.07 -12.78 11.76
CA VAL A 261 -14.31 -12.77 10.51
C VAL A 261 -14.10 -14.21 10.07
N ARG A 262 -14.48 -14.48 8.84
CA ARG A 262 -14.35 -15.80 8.19
C ARG A 262 -13.52 -15.66 6.93
N GLY A 263 -12.52 -16.51 6.74
CA GLY A 263 -11.80 -16.62 5.49
C GLY A 263 -12.64 -17.31 4.40
N ASN A 264 -12.09 -17.37 3.17
CA ASN A 264 -12.80 -17.95 2.03
C ASN A 264 -11.83 -18.68 1.09
N PRO A 265 -11.65 -20.00 1.22
CA PRO A 265 -10.77 -20.77 0.34
C PRO A 265 -11.24 -20.82 -1.12
N LEU A 266 -12.50 -20.47 -1.40
CA LEU A 266 -13.07 -20.46 -2.75
C LEU A 266 -12.81 -19.17 -3.53
N LEU A 267 -12.03 -18.23 -2.99
CA LEU A 267 -11.66 -17.00 -3.68
C LEU A 267 -10.89 -17.27 -4.97
N LYS A 268 -11.26 -16.53 -6.00
CA LYS A 268 -10.63 -16.58 -7.32
C LYS A 268 -9.77 -15.33 -7.55
N THR A 269 -8.71 -15.47 -8.31
CA THR A 269 -8.02 -14.31 -8.86
C THR A 269 -8.96 -13.51 -9.75
N TYR A 270 -8.80 -12.19 -9.75
CA TYR A 270 -9.55 -11.32 -10.62
C TYR A 270 -8.65 -10.46 -11.49
N GLN A 271 -9.21 -9.83 -12.51
CA GLN A 271 -8.48 -9.01 -13.45
C GLN A 271 -8.68 -7.53 -13.17
N GLN A 272 -7.59 -6.78 -13.25
CA GLN A 272 -7.58 -5.33 -13.14
C GLN A 272 -7.17 -4.72 -14.49
N PHE A 273 -8.07 -3.96 -15.09
CA PHE A 273 -7.85 -3.21 -16.31
C PHE A 273 -7.53 -1.76 -15.92
N THR A 274 -6.40 -1.26 -16.36
CA THR A 274 -6.00 0.12 -16.10
C THR A 274 -5.75 0.84 -17.42
N ASN A 275 -6.45 1.96 -17.63
CA ASN A 275 -6.20 2.92 -18.70
C ASN A 275 -5.74 4.23 -18.08
N SER A 276 -4.69 4.81 -18.60
CA SER A 276 -4.26 6.15 -18.17
C SER A 276 -3.79 6.98 -19.37
N LEU A 277 -4.29 8.20 -19.43
CA LEU A 277 -3.88 9.22 -20.37
C LEU A 277 -3.30 10.39 -19.59
N SER A 278 -2.10 10.84 -19.93
CA SER A 278 -1.52 12.03 -19.31
C SER A 278 -0.93 12.97 -20.35
N TYR A 279 -1.13 14.26 -20.12
CA TYR A 279 -0.53 15.33 -20.88
C TYR A 279 0.33 16.19 -19.96
N SER A 280 1.59 16.37 -20.33
CA SER A 280 2.56 17.16 -19.57
C SER A 280 3.05 18.32 -20.42
N TYR A 281 3.01 19.53 -19.89
CA TYR A 281 3.52 20.73 -20.50
C TYR A 281 4.55 21.37 -19.58
N SER A 282 5.68 21.81 -20.15
CA SER A 282 6.72 22.54 -19.40
C SER A 282 7.29 23.63 -20.27
N LYS A 283 7.31 24.86 -19.76
CA LYS A 283 7.91 26.02 -20.41
C LYS A 283 8.58 26.91 -19.37
N LYS A 284 9.91 27.02 -19.46
CA LYS A 284 10.72 27.72 -18.45
C LYS A 284 10.44 27.15 -17.05
N GLN A 285 9.93 27.96 -16.14
CA GLN A 285 9.61 27.62 -14.76
C GLN A 285 8.19 27.06 -14.59
N PHE A 286 7.31 27.27 -15.58
CA PHE A 286 5.94 26.76 -15.55
C PHE A 286 5.86 25.31 -16.00
N ASN A 287 5.12 24.50 -15.28
CA ASN A 287 4.75 23.13 -15.62
C ASN A 287 3.28 22.88 -15.35
N ALA A 288 2.68 22.03 -16.15
CA ALA A 288 1.31 21.54 -15.97
C ALA A 288 1.26 20.06 -16.34
N ASN A 289 0.48 19.30 -15.59
CA ASN A 289 0.21 17.89 -15.86
C ASN A 289 -1.29 17.63 -15.69
N LEU A 290 -1.92 17.14 -16.74
CA LEU A 290 -3.28 16.62 -16.70
C LEU A 290 -3.21 15.10 -16.81
N SER A 291 -3.84 14.38 -15.91
CA SER A 291 -3.94 12.93 -15.96
C SER A 291 -5.38 12.47 -15.81
N VAL A 292 -5.76 11.49 -16.61
CA VAL A 292 -7.04 10.79 -16.51
C VAL A 292 -6.73 9.30 -16.39
N ARG A 293 -7.26 8.67 -15.35
CA ARG A 293 -7.09 7.23 -15.09
C ARG A 293 -8.46 6.58 -14.93
N HIS A 294 -8.69 5.53 -15.69
CA HIS A 294 -9.82 4.63 -15.52
C HIS A 294 -9.31 3.24 -15.09
N GLN A 295 -9.89 2.72 -14.04
CA GLN A 295 -9.65 1.38 -13.53
C GLN A 295 -10.97 0.60 -13.54
N TYR A 296 -10.91 -0.62 -14.02
CA TYR A 296 -12.04 -1.57 -13.99
C TYR A 296 -11.52 -2.89 -13.42
N TYR A 297 -12.18 -3.38 -12.39
CA TYR A 297 -11.89 -4.65 -11.76
C TYR A 297 -13.04 -5.60 -12.06
N ASP A 298 -12.71 -6.72 -12.68
CA ASP A 298 -13.65 -7.77 -13.05
C ASP A 298 -13.68 -8.86 -11.98
N ASN A 299 -14.80 -9.06 -11.34
CA ASN A 299 -15.00 -9.95 -10.21
C ASN A 299 -14.03 -9.69 -9.02
N PRO A 300 -13.89 -8.44 -8.55
CA PRO A 300 -12.96 -8.09 -7.48
C PRO A 300 -13.33 -8.79 -6.18
N ILE A 301 -12.30 -9.05 -5.37
CA ILE A 301 -12.48 -9.52 -3.99
C ILE A 301 -12.83 -8.31 -3.13
N MET A 302 -14.06 -8.27 -2.60
CA MET A 302 -14.54 -7.22 -1.72
C MET A 302 -15.20 -7.85 -0.49
N GLU A 303 -15.23 -7.12 0.63
CA GLU A 303 -15.88 -7.57 1.86
C GLU A 303 -17.37 -7.76 1.62
N SER A 304 -17.89 -8.92 2.00
CA SER A 304 -19.29 -9.28 2.07
C SER A 304 -19.70 -9.41 3.51
N ILE A 305 -20.90 -8.95 3.85
CA ILE A 305 -21.44 -9.00 5.20
C ILE A 305 -22.85 -9.55 5.15
N PHE A 306 -23.08 -10.56 5.95
CA PHE A 306 -24.40 -11.19 6.08
C PHE A 306 -24.66 -11.65 7.52
N VAL A 307 -25.90 -11.96 7.83
CA VAL A 307 -26.30 -12.45 9.14
C VAL A 307 -26.45 -13.96 9.08
N GLU A 308 -25.78 -14.68 9.99
CA GLU A 308 -25.87 -16.11 10.18
C GLU A 308 -25.94 -16.40 11.69
N ASP A 309 -26.93 -17.15 12.13
CA ASP A 309 -27.16 -17.47 13.54
C ASP A 309 -27.17 -16.27 14.51
N GLY A 310 -27.70 -15.13 14.03
CA GLY A 310 -27.76 -13.89 14.79
C GLY A 310 -26.44 -13.13 14.92
N LYS A 311 -25.41 -13.56 14.21
CA LYS A 311 -24.09 -12.89 14.14
C LYS A 311 -23.85 -12.29 12.77
N LEU A 312 -23.05 -11.22 12.73
CA LEU A 312 -22.55 -10.61 11.50
C LEU A 312 -21.30 -11.35 11.06
N ILE A 313 -21.35 -11.97 9.89
CA ILE A 313 -20.20 -12.62 9.26
C ILE A 313 -19.56 -11.66 8.28
N LEU A 314 -18.30 -11.37 8.49
CA LEU A 314 -17.44 -10.57 7.60
C LEU A 314 -16.55 -11.52 6.80
N LYS A 315 -16.75 -11.59 5.50
CA LYS A 315 -16.06 -12.53 4.62
C LYS A 315 -15.67 -11.84 3.32
N ASP A 316 -14.50 -12.13 2.82
CA ASP A 316 -14.10 -11.68 1.48
C ASP A 316 -14.75 -12.57 0.41
N GLU A 317 -15.36 -11.98 -0.60
CA GLU A 317 -15.99 -12.68 -1.71
C GLU A 317 -15.68 -12.02 -3.05
N ASN A 318 -15.69 -12.80 -4.13
CA ASN A 318 -15.63 -12.24 -5.47
C ASN A 318 -16.97 -11.57 -5.77
N GLN A 319 -16.97 -10.26 -5.92
CA GLN A 319 -18.14 -9.42 -6.23
C GLN A 319 -18.24 -9.16 -7.74
N ARG A 320 -19.24 -8.42 -8.21
CA ARG A 320 -19.46 -8.23 -9.66
C ARG A 320 -18.40 -7.36 -10.32
N SER A 321 -18.27 -6.12 -9.89
CA SER A 321 -17.28 -5.20 -10.45
C SER A 321 -16.97 -4.02 -9.53
N PHE A 322 -15.82 -3.42 -9.76
CA PHE A 322 -15.48 -2.11 -9.22
C PHE A 322 -14.87 -1.26 -10.33
N GLN A 323 -15.31 -0.02 -10.44
CA GLN A 323 -14.76 0.94 -11.40
C GLN A 323 -14.36 2.22 -10.70
N SER A 324 -13.34 2.89 -11.23
CA SER A 324 -12.93 4.21 -10.76
C SER A 324 -12.43 5.05 -11.94
N LEU A 325 -12.97 6.25 -12.08
CA LEU A 325 -12.50 7.27 -13.00
C LEU A 325 -11.95 8.44 -12.19
N ASN A 326 -10.65 8.69 -12.34
CA ASN A 326 -9.95 9.79 -11.68
C ASN A 326 -9.41 10.76 -12.74
N ALA A 327 -9.65 12.05 -12.56
CA ALA A 327 -9.07 13.12 -13.35
C ALA A 327 -8.37 14.11 -12.41
N GLU A 328 -7.11 14.43 -12.68
CA GLU A 328 -6.29 15.33 -11.86
C GLU A 328 -5.52 16.32 -12.76
N LEU A 329 -5.59 17.59 -12.40
CA LEU A 329 -4.76 18.65 -12.97
C LEU A 329 -3.79 19.15 -11.91
N MET A 330 -2.50 19.14 -12.23
CA MET A 330 -1.44 19.78 -11.45
C MET A 330 -0.84 20.92 -12.26
N VAL A 331 -0.67 22.06 -11.64
CA VAL A 331 0.05 23.21 -12.18
C VAL A 331 1.12 23.67 -11.22
N GLY A 332 2.24 24.17 -11.75
CA GLY A 332 3.33 24.59 -10.90
C GLY A 332 4.24 25.62 -11.54
N ILE A 333 4.88 26.39 -10.67
CA ILE A 333 5.99 27.28 -11.00
C ILE A 333 7.18 26.81 -10.17
N ASN A 334 8.26 26.44 -10.82
CA ASN A 334 9.44 25.89 -10.16
C ASN A 334 10.61 26.88 -10.23
N GLY A 335 11.14 27.30 -9.09
CA GLY A 335 12.29 28.16 -8.98
C GLY A 335 12.07 29.56 -9.58
N ALA A 336 10.91 30.20 -9.35
CA ALA A 336 10.67 31.55 -9.83
C ALA A 336 11.66 32.54 -9.22
N THR A 337 12.17 33.45 -10.06
CA THR A 337 13.01 34.57 -9.62
C THR A 337 12.10 35.71 -9.12
N LEU A 338 12.19 36.05 -7.83
CA LEU A 338 11.48 37.17 -7.21
C LEU A 338 12.47 38.03 -6.42
N PHE A 339 12.25 39.32 -6.41
CA PHE A 339 13.10 40.29 -5.68
C PHE A 339 14.60 40.20 -6.05
N GLY A 340 14.93 39.83 -7.31
CA GLY A 340 16.32 39.60 -7.75
C GLY A 340 16.93 38.28 -7.26
N LEU A 341 16.22 37.46 -6.48
CA LEU A 341 16.68 36.18 -5.98
C LEU A 341 16.28 35.08 -6.97
N LYS A 342 17.26 34.35 -7.48
CA LYS A 342 17.04 33.18 -8.37
C LYS A 342 16.55 31.99 -7.56
N ASP A 343 15.68 31.18 -8.17
CA ASP A 343 15.13 29.97 -7.59
C ASP A 343 14.43 30.17 -6.23
N PHE A 344 13.91 31.41 -6.02
CA PHE A 344 13.38 31.83 -4.74
C PHE A 344 12.03 31.19 -4.39
N LEU A 345 11.12 31.01 -5.36
CA LEU A 345 9.77 30.55 -5.11
C LEU A 345 9.41 29.35 -5.98
N THR A 346 8.93 28.30 -5.32
CA THR A 346 8.29 27.14 -5.97
C THR A 346 6.86 27.03 -5.47
N LEU A 347 5.90 26.97 -6.41
CA LEU A 347 4.47 26.80 -6.13
C LEU A 347 3.93 25.62 -6.90
N TYR A 348 3.16 24.77 -6.24
CA TYR A 348 2.39 23.71 -6.87
C TYR A 348 0.96 23.74 -6.36
N ALA A 349 0.01 23.59 -7.29
CA ALA A 349 -1.38 23.36 -6.97
C ALA A 349 -1.88 22.17 -7.80
N SER A 350 -2.60 21.26 -7.17
CA SER A 350 -3.32 20.20 -7.85
C SER A 350 -4.77 20.14 -7.39
N GLY A 351 -5.64 19.72 -8.29
CA GLY A 351 -7.03 19.41 -8.00
C GLY A 351 -7.44 18.18 -8.79
N GLY A 352 -8.15 17.29 -8.15
CA GLY A 352 -8.61 16.05 -8.75
C GLY A 352 -10.03 15.70 -8.33
N TYR A 353 -10.69 14.97 -9.20
CA TYR A 353 -12.01 14.43 -8.98
C TYR A 353 -12.00 12.93 -9.27
N THR A 354 -12.60 12.17 -8.37
CA THR A 354 -12.74 10.72 -8.52
C THR A 354 -14.20 10.35 -8.43
N ARG A 355 -14.68 9.56 -9.39
CA ARG A 355 -15.96 8.86 -9.33
C ARG A 355 -15.70 7.37 -9.32
N SER A 356 -16.30 6.68 -8.38
CA SER A 356 -16.17 5.23 -8.22
C SER A 356 -17.54 4.57 -8.20
N TRP A 357 -17.65 3.40 -8.84
CA TRP A 357 -18.82 2.53 -8.84
C TRP A 357 -18.42 1.18 -8.26
N SER A 358 -19.21 0.68 -7.32
CA SER A 358 -19.00 -0.59 -6.66
C SER A 358 -20.25 -1.44 -6.77
N GLU A 359 -20.15 -2.53 -7.55
CA GLU A 359 -21.24 -3.45 -7.82
C GLU A 359 -20.96 -4.78 -7.10
N GLY A 360 -21.69 -5.01 -6.04
CA GLY A 360 -21.67 -6.29 -5.33
C GLY A 360 -22.67 -7.30 -5.91
N LEU A 361 -22.76 -8.47 -5.27
CA LEU A 361 -23.81 -9.46 -5.60
C LEU A 361 -25.20 -8.92 -5.25
N ASN A 362 -25.30 -8.14 -4.17
CA ASN A 362 -26.56 -7.67 -3.62
C ASN A 362 -26.61 -6.14 -3.39
N TYR A 363 -25.62 -5.39 -3.87
CA TYR A 363 -25.59 -3.94 -3.72
C TYR A 363 -25.05 -3.24 -4.96
N SER A 364 -25.35 -1.94 -5.10
CA SER A 364 -24.80 -1.04 -6.11
C SER A 364 -24.60 0.33 -5.47
N HIS A 365 -23.36 0.79 -5.43
CA HIS A 365 -23.00 2.07 -4.82
C HIS A 365 -22.16 2.92 -5.76
N MET A 366 -22.33 4.25 -5.66
CA MET A 366 -21.53 5.25 -6.34
C MET A 366 -20.97 6.22 -5.32
N TYR A 367 -19.69 6.57 -5.46
CA TYR A 367 -19.02 7.52 -4.58
C TYR A 367 -18.22 8.54 -5.39
N ASP A 368 -18.48 9.81 -5.11
CA ASP A 368 -17.84 10.95 -5.75
C ASP A 368 -16.98 11.71 -4.75
N GLU A 369 -15.79 12.12 -5.17
CA GLU A 369 -14.91 12.89 -4.33
C GLU A 369 -14.08 13.90 -5.10
N PHE A 370 -13.97 15.10 -4.53
CA PHE A 370 -13.03 16.14 -4.95
C PHE A 370 -11.92 16.29 -3.91
N TYR A 371 -10.67 16.32 -4.36
CA TYR A 371 -9.48 16.53 -3.53
C TYR A 371 -8.56 17.56 -4.13
N TYR A 372 -7.70 18.15 -3.32
CA TYR A 372 -6.74 19.16 -3.78
C TYR A 372 -5.49 19.21 -2.89
N SER A 373 -4.42 19.77 -3.46
CA SER A 373 -3.20 20.08 -2.73
C SER A 373 -2.63 21.41 -3.23
N VAL A 374 -2.17 22.23 -2.29
CA VAL A 374 -1.41 23.45 -2.58
C VAL A 374 -0.14 23.40 -1.76
N MET A 375 1.00 23.61 -2.40
CA MET A 375 2.31 23.65 -1.78
C MET A 375 3.05 24.90 -2.23
N ALA A 376 3.63 25.63 -1.28
CA ALA A 376 4.54 26.74 -1.54
C ALA A 376 5.85 26.52 -0.82
N GLN A 377 6.97 26.73 -1.52
CA GLN A 377 8.31 26.67 -0.95
C GLN A 377 9.07 27.94 -1.32
N VAL A 378 9.63 28.58 -0.32
CA VAL A 378 10.53 29.71 -0.47
C VAL A 378 11.95 29.24 -0.14
N GLN A 379 12.90 29.54 -1.01
CA GLN A 379 14.32 29.20 -0.84
C GLN A 379 15.14 30.49 -0.74
N TYR A 380 15.88 30.66 0.35
CA TYR A 380 16.83 31.74 0.51
C TYR A 380 18.16 31.23 1.05
N LYS A 381 19.19 31.20 0.22
CA LYS A 381 20.51 30.63 0.55
C LYS A 381 20.35 29.21 1.09
N ASP A 382 20.81 28.98 2.32
CA ASP A 382 20.79 27.67 3.01
C ASP A 382 19.42 27.37 3.69
N PHE A 383 18.46 28.33 3.65
CA PHE A 383 17.16 28.22 4.31
C PHE A 383 16.05 27.95 3.31
N SER A 384 15.11 27.09 3.68
CA SER A 384 13.85 26.92 2.96
C SER A 384 12.65 26.91 3.92
N LEU A 385 11.57 27.56 3.48
CA LEU A 385 10.26 27.52 4.14
C LEU A 385 9.29 26.80 3.22
N LEU A 386 8.62 25.80 3.74
CA LEU A 386 7.60 25.02 3.06
C LEU A 386 6.27 25.20 3.76
N GLY A 387 5.22 25.46 2.99
CA GLY A 387 3.83 25.38 3.43
C GLY A 387 3.04 24.45 2.53
N GLN A 388 2.22 23.59 3.12
CA GLN A 388 1.37 22.65 2.40
C GLN A 388 -0.03 22.61 3.00
N PHE A 389 -1.04 22.67 2.12
CA PHE A 389 -2.44 22.41 2.42
C PHE A 389 -2.94 21.30 1.51
N ARG A 390 -3.56 20.27 2.06
CA ARG A 390 -4.04 19.15 1.30
C ARG A 390 -5.37 18.63 1.86
N LYS A 391 -6.40 18.60 1.02
CA LYS A 391 -7.56 17.72 1.22
C LYS A 391 -7.20 16.33 0.71
N VAL A 392 -7.01 15.40 1.62
CA VAL A 392 -6.63 14.02 1.28
C VAL A 392 -7.83 13.28 0.70
N GLN A 393 -7.60 12.55 -0.38
CA GLN A 393 -8.60 11.68 -0.96
C GLN A 393 -8.98 10.57 0.03
N ASN A 394 -10.28 10.34 0.21
CA ASN A 394 -10.79 9.18 0.91
C ASN A 394 -10.64 7.93 0.02
N ASN A 395 -10.68 6.77 0.62
CA ASN A 395 -10.59 5.51 -0.11
C ASN A 395 -11.93 4.78 -0.02
N PHE A 396 -12.60 4.65 -1.18
CA PHE A 396 -13.84 3.89 -1.33
C PHE A 396 -13.57 2.58 -2.06
N PHE A 397 -13.99 1.46 -1.46
CA PHE A 397 -13.91 0.14 -2.07
C PHE A 397 -14.95 -0.80 -1.45
N GLY A 398 -15.68 -1.57 -2.26
CA GLY A 398 -16.81 -2.35 -1.81
C GLY A 398 -17.94 -1.45 -1.29
N GLU A 399 -18.30 -1.65 -0.04
CA GLU A 399 -19.26 -0.83 0.70
C GLU A 399 -18.58 0.08 1.74
N THR A 400 -17.23 0.16 1.73
CA THR A 400 -16.47 0.85 2.77
C THR A 400 -15.79 2.11 2.26
N ILE A 401 -16.00 3.22 2.98
CA ILE A 401 -15.29 4.50 2.80
C ILE A 401 -14.35 4.69 3.98
N LYS A 402 -13.04 4.80 3.70
CA LYS A 402 -12.04 5.21 4.70
C LYS A 402 -11.77 6.70 4.53
N LYS A 403 -12.08 7.48 5.56
CA LYS A 403 -11.95 8.94 5.58
C LYS A 403 -10.63 9.33 6.22
N ASN A 404 -9.93 10.26 5.60
CA ASN A 404 -8.65 10.78 6.06
C ASN A 404 -8.77 12.23 6.51
N GLU A 405 -8.01 12.62 7.52
CA GLU A 405 -7.91 14.03 7.94
C GLU A 405 -7.16 14.86 6.90
N ASN A 406 -7.60 16.10 6.70
CA ASN A 406 -6.91 17.04 5.84
C ASN A 406 -5.52 17.35 6.40
N GLN A 407 -4.54 17.47 5.53
CA GLN A 407 -3.15 17.68 5.92
C GLN A 407 -2.75 19.14 5.72
N THR A 408 -2.29 19.75 6.78
CA THR A 408 -1.65 21.08 6.75
C THR A 408 -0.31 20.96 7.45
N ALA A 409 0.75 21.46 6.82
CA ALA A 409 2.08 21.45 7.38
C ALA A 409 2.85 22.72 7.01
N PHE A 410 3.64 23.22 7.94
CA PHE A 410 4.64 24.25 7.70
C PHE A 410 5.98 23.75 8.22
N MET A 411 7.05 23.96 7.46
CA MET A 411 8.38 23.49 7.81
C MET A 411 9.43 24.52 7.43
N ALA A 412 10.32 24.83 8.35
CA ALA A 412 11.54 25.61 8.11
C ALA A 412 12.73 24.66 8.14
N MET A 413 13.55 24.69 7.10
CA MET A 413 14.71 23.84 6.95
C MET A 413 15.97 24.69 6.72
N TYR A 414 17.05 24.28 7.36
CA TYR A 414 18.42 24.76 7.07
C TYR A 414 19.22 23.58 6.49
N THR A 415 19.81 23.80 5.31
CA THR A 415 20.62 22.78 4.65
C THR A 415 21.95 23.39 4.23
N ARG A 416 23.04 22.92 4.82
CA ARG A 416 24.39 23.37 4.46
C ARG A 416 25.35 22.19 4.41
N ARG A 417 25.93 21.95 3.24
CA ARG A 417 26.81 20.79 3.01
C ARG A 417 26.13 19.48 3.45
N ASN A 418 26.66 18.83 4.47
CA ASN A 418 26.23 17.54 4.96
C ASN A 418 25.21 17.62 6.12
N LEU A 419 24.92 18.85 6.61
CA LEU A 419 23.99 19.10 7.71
C LEU A 419 22.62 19.53 7.19
N GLN A 420 21.59 18.90 7.71
CA GLN A 420 20.20 19.32 7.56
C GLN A 420 19.59 19.46 8.95
N ALA A 421 18.95 20.57 9.22
CA ALA A 421 18.20 20.80 10.47
C ALA A 421 16.88 21.50 10.12
N GLY A 422 15.82 21.15 10.80
CA GLY A 422 14.52 21.75 10.55
C GLY A 422 13.56 21.64 11.70
N ILE A 423 12.64 22.57 11.72
CA ILE A 423 11.50 22.59 12.61
C ILE A 423 10.22 22.74 11.78
N GLY A 424 9.19 22.02 12.14
CA GLY A 424 7.91 22.10 11.47
C GLY A 424 6.76 21.93 12.43
N ILE A 425 5.59 22.33 11.95
CA ILE A 425 4.33 22.06 12.61
C ILE A 425 3.40 21.36 11.61
N MET A 426 2.85 20.24 12.02
CA MET A 426 1.85 19.49 11.29
C MET A 426 0.49 19.67 11.96
N PHE A 427 -0.56 19.76 11.14
CA PHE A 427 -1.95 19.93 11.59
C PHE A 427 -2.16 21.15 12.53
N PRO A 428 -1.57 22.34 12.24
CA PRO A 428 -1.60 23.48 13.17
C PRO A 428 -3.01 23.99 13.48
N PHE A 429 -4.00 23.68 12.62
CA PHE A 429 -5.38 24.10 12.75
C PHE A 429 -6.32 22.98 13.21
N THR A 430 -5.76 21.81 13.56
CA THR A 430 -6.51 20.63 13.98
C THR A 430 -6.18 20.32 15.43
N ASN A 431 -7.13 20.52 16.34
CA ASN A 431 -6.94 20.24 17.76
C ASN A 431 -6.87 18.73 18.04
N ASN A 432 -7.61 17.95 17.26
CA ASN A 432 -7.74 16.51 17.45
C ASN A 432 -7.76 15.85 16.07
N TYR A 433 -6.67 15.14 15.71
CA TYR A 433 -6.56 14.48 14.43
C TYR A 433 -7.62 13.39 14.32
N LYS A 434 -8.34 13.37 13.18
CA LYS A 434 -9.46 12.47 12.98
C LYS A 434 -9.30 11.60 11.73
N VAL A 435 -9.53 10.30 11.89
CA VAL A 435 -9.75 9.37 10.79
C VAL A 435 -11.10 8.71 10.96
N GLY A 436 -11.73 8.31 9.88
CA GLY A 436 -13.05 7.71 9.91
C GLY A 436 -13.15 6.48 9.04
N LYS A 437 -14.09 5.61 9.38
CA LYS A 437 -14.52 4.49 8.55
C LYS A 437 -16.04 4.50 8.50
N GLU A 438 -16.59 4.44 7.31
CA GLU A 438 -18.03 4.37 7.08
C GLU A 438 -18.32 3.18 6.15
N ARG A 439 -19.27 2.36 6.56
CA ARG A 439 -19.82 1.29 5.76
C ARG A 439 -21.25 1.67 5.38
N ILE A 440 -21.51 1.73 4.08
CA ILE A 440 -22.81 2.13 3.52
C ILE A 440 -23.70 0.93 3.21
N SER A 441 -23.38 -0.23 3.78
CA SER A 441 -24.15 -1.46 3.64
C SER A 441 -25.57 -1.34 4.22
N GLU A 442 -26.57 -1.90 3.55
CA GLU A 442 -27.94 -1.99 4.08
C GLU A 442 -28.06 -3.04 5.19
N VAL A 443 -27.21 -4.08 5.18
CA VAL A 443 -27.24 -5.17 6.17
C VAL A 443 -26.61 -4.75 7.48
N ALA A 444 -25.47 -4.06 7.43
CA ALA A 444 -24.70 -3.70 8.61
C ALA A 444 -24.08 -2.30 8.44
N PRO A 445 -24.91 -1.24 8.41
CA PRO A 445 -24.40 0.12 8.33
C PRO A 445 -23.53 0.41 9.57
N PHE A 446 -22.38 1.07 9.31
CA PHE A 446 -21.41 1.34 10.35
C PHE A 446 -20.75 2.66 10.12
N ARG A 447 -20.53 3.43 11.17
CA ARG A 447 -19.72 4.64 11.15
C ARG A 447 -18.84 4.68 12.38
N SER A 448 -17.55 4.88 12.18
CA SER A 448 -16.60 5.15 13.26
C SER A 448 -15.77 6.38 12.96
N GLU A 449 -15.40 7.09 14.02
CA GLU A 449 -14.45 8.18 14.00
C GLU A 449 -13.44 7.92 15.11
N THR A 450 -12.17 7.91 14.75
CA THR A 450 -11.06 7.76 15.71
C THR A 450 -10.34 9.07 15.81
N PHE A 451 -10.19 9.56 17.02
CA PHE A 451 -9.52 10.81 17.34
C PHE A 451 -8.15 10.51 17.96
N VAL A 452 -7.13 11.19 17.48
CA VAL A 452 -5.75 11.04 17.97
C VAL A 452 -5.24 12.42 18.37
N ARG A 453 -5.33 12.74 19.64
CA ARG A 453 -5.01 14.05 20.18
C ARG A 453 -3.55 14.43 19.96
N GLU A 454 -2.63 13.49 20.15
CA GLU A 454 -1.18 13.69 20.03
C GLU A 454 -0.74 14.02 18.60
N THR A 455 -1.55 13.70 17.61
CA THR A 455 -1.27 14.03 16.20
C THR A 455 -1.78 15.41 15.80
N GLY A 456 -2.73 15.99 16.56
CA GLY A 456 -3.16 17.38 16.39
C GLY A 456 -2.06 18.36 16.81
N GLN A 457 -1.83 19.43 16.04
CA GLN A 457 -0.87 20.49 16.35
C GLN A 457 0.55 19.98 16.69
N MET A 458 1.01 18.96 15.97
CA MET A 458 2.26 18.26 16.23
C MET A 458 3.46 19.11 15.79
N VAL A 459 4.40 19.39 16.70
CA VAL A 459 5.69 20.00 16.39
C VAL A 459 6.70 18.90 16.05
N VAL A 460 7.39 19.06 14.92
CA VAL A 460 8.38 18.10 14.41
C VAL A 460 9.74 18.76 14.36
N LEU A 461 10.74 18.13 14.95
CA LEU A 461 12.15 18.50 14.82
C LEU A 461 12.82 17.45 13.92
N ARG A 462 13.60 17.93 12.96
CA ARG A 462 14.38 17.08 12.07
C ARG A 462 15.84 17.50 12.11
N MET A 463 16.73 16.52 12.30
CA MET A 463 18.15 16.71 12.18
C MET A 463 18.75 15.54 11.40
N GLY A 464 19.60 15.83 10.44
CA GLY A 464 20.31 14.84 9.64
C GLY A 464 21.72 15.30 9.34
N TYR A 465 22.66 14.39 9.40
CA TYR A 465 24.04 14.61 8.98
C TYR A 465 24.50 13.45 8.11
N THR A 466 25.03 13.78 6.93
CA THR A 466 25.54 12.78 6.00
C THR A 466 27.04 12.62 6.19
N PHE A 467 27.47 11.44 6.61
CA PHE A 467 28.89 11.09 6.69
C PHE A 467 29.30 10.44 5.38
N GLU A 468 30.34 10.97 4.74
CA GLU A 468 30.94 10.37 3.54
C GLU A 468 32.37 9.92 3.86
N PHE A 469 32.65 8.64 3.69
CA PHE A 469 33.96 8.06 3.93
C PHE A 469 34.45 7.26 2.71
N GLY A 470 35.76 7.27 2.49
CA GLY A 470 36.40 6.46 1.49
C GLY A 470 36.37 7.03 0.07
N ARG A 471 36.75 6.21 -0.91
CA ARG A 471 36.75 6.58 -2.34
C ARG A 471 35.37 6.47 -2.93
N LYS A 472 34.95 7.47 -3.71
CA LYS A 472 33.69 7.40 -4.47
C LYS A 472 33.82 6.36 -5.58
N HIS A 473 33.07 5.27 -5.50
CA HIS A 473 32.92 4.28 -6.55
C HIS A 473 31.56 4.43 -7.22
N LYS A 474 31.54 4.29 -8.55
CA LYS A 474 30.27 4.22 -9.29
C LYS A 474 29.72 2.80 -9.12
N ALA A 475 28.79 2.62 -8.21
CA ALA A 475 28.07 1.36 -8.07
C ALA A 475 27.04 1.23 -9.22
N GLY A 476 26.89 0.02 -9.75
CA GLY A 476 25.81 -0.30 -10.67
C GLY A 476 24.47 -0.36 -9.91
N ASN A 477 23.42 0.15 -10.53
CA ASN A 477 22.09 0.12 -9.96
C ASN A 477 21.43 -1.25 -10.23
N LYS A 478 20.76 -1.78 -9.24
CA LYS A 478 19.91 -2.95 -9.35
C LYS A 478 18.67 -2.62 -10.21
N GLY A 479 18.44 -3.41 -11.27
CA GLY A 479 17.30 -3.23 -12.18
C GLY A 479 16.01 -3.91 -11.72
N LEU A 480 16.10 -5.02 -11.00
CA LEU A 480 14.97 -5.82 -10.52
C LEU A 480 14.83 -5.70 -9.00
N ASN A 481 13.62 -5.44 -8.51
CA ASN A 481 13.33 -5.31 -7.09
C ASN A 481 12.19 -6.24 -6.69
N ASN A 482 12.53 -7.29 -5.94
CA ASN A 482 11.57 -8.23 -5.39
C ASN A 482 11.53 -8.14 -3.87
N SER A 483 10.34 -8.21 -3.31
CA SER A 483 10.12 -8.24 -1.86
C SER A 483 8.83 -8.96 -1.54
N ASP A 484 8.79 -9.56 -0.38
CA ASP A 484 7.60 -10.15 0.23
C ASP A 484 7.40 -9.52 1.60
N THR A 485 6.22 -8.96 1.84
CA THR A 485 5.86 -8.25 3.08
C THR A 485 4.52 -8.72 3.68
N ASP A 486 3.81 -9.62 3.00
CA ASP A 486 2.55 -10.17 3.49
C ASP A 486 2.82 -11.20 4.60
N SER A 487 2.21 -11.01 5.77
CA SER A 487 2.35 -11.92 6.92
C SER A 487 1.62 -13.26 6.74
N GLY A 488 0.60 -13.31 5.89
CA GLY A 488 -0.21 -14.51 5.63
C GLY A 488 -1.19 -14.89 6.74
N ILE A 489 -1.38 -14.06 7.76
CA ILE A 489 -2.38 -14.26 8.81
C ILE A 489 -3.71 -13.59 8.47
N ILE A 490 -4.83 -14.08 9.02
CA ILE A 490 -6.14 -13.44 8.86
C ILE A 490 -6.15 -12.05 9.49
N ASN A 491 -6.70 -11.07 8.79
CA ASN A 491 -6.77 -9.70 9.29
C ASN A 491 -7.98 -9.51 10.22
N MET A 492 -7.71 -9.30 11.51
CA MET A 492 -8.70 -9.05 12.55
C MET A 492 -8.99 -7.55 12.77
N GLN A 493 -8.38 -6.63 12.00
CA GLN A 493 -8.57 -5.18 12.07
C GLN A 493 -9.41 -4.66 10.88
N ARG A 494 -10.60 -5.20 10.71
CA ARG A 494 -11.51 -4.83 9.61
C ARG A 494 -12.46 -3.71 9.96
#